data_569735c57f7fcacf71103b57c1596311
#
_entry.id   569735c57f7fcacf71103b57c1596311
#
_cell.length_a   1.000
_cell.length_b   1.000
_cell.length_c   1.000
_cell.angle_alpha   90.00
_cell.angle_beta   90.00
_cell.angle_gamma   90.00
#
_symmetry.space_group_name_H-M   'P 1'
#
loop_
_entity.id
_entity.type
_entity.pdbx_description
1 polymer ?
#
loop_
_entity_poly.entity_id
_entity_poly.type
_entity_poly.pdbx_seq_one_letter_code
_entity_poly.pdbx_strand_id
1 'polypeptide(L)'
;MKALLKISVFLSLFLFNQLDAKAQPKGIHLSWNGRKEVNTSRTIAITWMNDLPIKGELVYGKDSLNLNKKTKAKVEYVEALMTHINKVTLNKLTPATYYYYKVGSEENGWSKVYKFRTGSKNGDKGKIVVGIWSDTQNNGGNYNFEQTDTIVKQLSKSAFYFTIHNGDMVENGSVVKNWKDLFNITQPINANYPLMSVTGNHDVVNDTASPIFQKPFPIFYDLMNLPNNQLNYSYDYGNTHFIAINSGWAEGAAKVGKVLFEENSEEYKWLESDLKNARKNKKVNWIILYSHYPVYSFGFSHIPTWQKHLKPLVDKYEVDLYLAGHRHVYERHKAIRGSEIFEPENQHVYFKPKGTVYITNGSCGGNLTGTGGQNQSDMIFTPKEKNYSYSIMTIEGNQLNYEVYNKQGNKIDYFTISKD
;
A
#
# COMPACT_ATOMS: atom_id res chain seq x y z
N MET A 1 -56.96 -3.75 -31.10
CA MET A 1 -55.92 -4.80 -31.21
C MET A 1 -54.57 -4.33 -31.66
N LYS A 2 -54.41 -3.35 -32.58
CA LYS A 2 -53.08 -2.88 -33.09
C LYS A 2 -52.29 -2.03 -32.09
N ALA A 3 -52.89 -1.37 -31.09
CA ALA A 3 -52.21 -0.55 -30.11
C ALA A 3 -51.59 -1.37 -28.96
N LEU A 4 -52.18 -2.49 -28.57
CA LEU A 4 -51.64 -3.38 -27.53
C LEU A 4 -50.39 -4.15 -27.98
N LEU A 5 -50.29 -4.45 -29.28
CA LEU A 5 -49.14 -5.14 -29.84
C LEU A 5 -47.87 -4.25 -29.90
N LYS A 6 -48.02 -2.93 -30.10
CA LYS A 6 -46.91 -1.99 -30.11
C LYS A 6 -46.33 -1.72 -28.68
N ILE A 7 -47.17 -1.76 -27.66
CA ILE A 7 -46.72 -1.56 -26.28
C ILE A 7 -45.93 -2.79 -25.76
N SER A 8 -46.34 -4.00 -26.14
CA SER A 8 -45.65 -5.22 -25.74
C SER A 8 -44.29 -5.39 -26.42
N VAL A 9 -44.12 -4.94 -27.67
CA VAL A 9 -42.82 -4.95 -28.37
C VAL A 9 -41.87 -3.89 -27.80
N PHE A 10 -42.38 -2.74 -27.35
CA PHE A 10 -41.55 -1.70 -26.74
C PHE A 10 -41.11 -2.10 -25.32
N LEU A 11 -41.96 -2.77 -24.53
CA LEU A 11 -41.61 -3.28 -23.22
C LEU A 11 -40.61 -4.44 -23.31
N SER A 12 -40.71 -5.32 -24.30
CA SER A 12 -39.75 -6.40 -24.50
C SER A 12 -38.40 -5.89 -25.00
N LEU A 13 -38.33 -4.85 -25.78
CA LEU A 13 -37.09 -4.17 -26.19
C LEU A 13 -36.44 -3.41 -25.03
N PHE A 14 -37.23 -2.82 -24.13
CA PHE A 14 -36.68 -2.17 -22.90
C PHE A 14 -36.19 -3.20 -21.89
N LEU A 15 -36.83 -4.35 -21.74
CA LEU A 15 -36.36 -5.42 -20.87
C LEU A 15 -35.10 -6.12 -21.41
N PHE A 16 -34.95 -6.25 -22.72
CA PHE A 16 -33.72 -6.81 -23.31
C PHE A 16 -32.51 -5.85 -23.22
N ASN A 17 -32.73 -4.52 -23.22
CA ASN A 17 -31.64 -3.56 -23.01
C ASN A 17 -31.20 -3.38 -21.56
N GLN A 18 -31.97 -3.86 -20.56
CA GLN A 18 -31.56 -3.87 -19.15
C GLN A 18 -30.77 -5.13 -18.75
N LEU A 19 -30.76 -6.17 -19.58
CA LEU A 19 -30.02 -7.41 -19.32
C LEU A 19 -28.56 -7.38 -19.76
N ASP A 20 -28.10 -6.30 -20.40
CA ASP A 20 -26.70 -6.12 -20.84
C ASP A 20 -25.83 -5.29 -19.91
N ALA A 21 -26.21 -5.11 -18.67
CA ALA A 21 -25.29 -4.67 -17.64
C ALA A 21 -24.32 -5.82 -17.32
N LYS A 22 -23.41 -6.08 -18.28
CA LYS A 22 -22.34 -7.07 -18.09
C LYS A 22 -21.66 -6.80 -16.76
N ALA A 23 -21.52 -7.82 -15.94
CA ALA A 23 -20.83 -7.72 -14.65
C ALA A 23 -19.32 -7.53 -14.89
N GLN A 24 -18.97 -6.34 -15.34
CA GLN A 24 -17.56 -6.03 -15.63
C GLN A 24 -16.71 -6.12 -14.36
N PRO A 25 -15.48 -6.62 -14.48
CA PRO A 25 -14.54 -6.65 -13.38
C PRO A 25 -14.29 -5.26 -12.80
N LYS A 26 -14.36 -5.14 -11.47
CA LYS A 26 -14.19 -3.88 -10.71
C LYS A 26 -13.10 -4.04 -9.66
N GLY A 27 -12.53 -2.93 -9.22
CA GLY A 27 -11.55 -2.92 -8.15
C GLY A 27 -10.32 -3.78 -8.45
N ILE A 28 -9.90 -3.82 -9.73
CA ILE A 28 -8.75 -4.62 -10.16
C ILE A 28 -7.50 -4.06 -9.50
N HIS A 29 -6.76 -4.92 -8.80
CA HIS A 29 -5.52 -4.53 -8.15
C HIS A 29 -4.50 -5.65 -8.17
N LEU A 30 -3.24 -5.25 -8.08
CA LEU A 30 -2.07 -6.10 -8.08
C LEU A 30 -1.42 -6.11 -6.70
N SER A 31 -0.77 -7.22 -6.37
CA SER A 31 0.12 -7.33 -5.22
C SER A 31 1.17 -8.40 -5.47
N TRP A 32 2.11 -8.55 -4.55
CA TRP A 32 2.89 -9.79 -4.45
C TRP A 32 2.36 -10.59 -3.27
N ASN A 33 2.38 -11.91 -3.42
CA ASN A 33 1.99 -12.85 -2.36
C ASN A 33 3.04 -13.95 -2.20
N GLY A 34 2.92 -14.72 -1.15
CA GLY A 34 3.79 -15.85 -0.83
C GLY A 34 3.77 -16.15 0.66
N ARG A 35 3.79 -17.43 1.04
CA ARG A 35 3.77 -17.81 2.47
C ARG A 35 5.15 -17.83 3.12
N LYS A 36 6.20 -18.16 2.39
CA LYS A 36 7.57 -18.28 2.89
C LYS A 36 8.54 -17.32 2.22
N GLU A 37 8.42 -17.18 0.91
CA GLU A 37 9.25 -16.27 0.11
C GLU A 37 8.39 -15.52 -0.88
N VAL A 38 8.64 -14.23 -1.01
CA VAL A 38 8.02 -13.36 -2.01
C VAL A 38 8.99 -13.19 -3.16
N ASN A 39 8.65 -13.75 -4.31
CA ASN A 39 9.49 -13.59 -5.48
C ASN A 39 8.96 -12.50 -6.40
N THR A 40 9.22 -11.24 -6.06
CA THR A 40 8.77 -10.07 -6.82
C THR A 40 9.18 -10.11 -8.28
N SER A 41 10.32 -10.77 -8.60
CA SER A 41 10.86 -10.81 -9.95
C SER A 41 10.19 -11.85 -10.86
N ARG A 42 9.43 -12.81 -10.29
CA ARG A 42 8.87 -13.93 -11.06
C ARG A 42 7.40 -14.21 -10.79
N THR A 43 6.78 -13.45 -9.88
CA THR A 43 5.37 -13.65 -9.53
C THR A 43 4.61 -12.34 -9.54
N ILE A 44 3.28 -12.43 -9.68
CA ILE A 44 2.33 -11.34 -9.47
C ILE A 44 0.99 -11.94 -9.07
N ALA A 45 0.33 -11.33 -8.10
CA ALA A 45 -1.05 -11.62 -7.73
C ALA A 45 -1.97 -10.56 -8.35
N ILE A 46 -3.07 -10.99 -8.91
CA ILE A 46 -4.11 -10.13 -9.49
C ILE A 46 -5.43 -10.50 -8.82
N THR A 47 -6.10 -9.50 -8.26
CA THR A 47 -7.40 -9.63 -7.59
C THR A 47 -8.41 -8.68 -8.24
N TRP A 48 -9.67 -9.11 -8.35
CA TRP A 48 -10.76 -8.24 -8.81
C TRP A 48 -12.11 -8.72 -8.28
N MET A 49 -13.08 -7.84 -8.29
CA MET A 49 -14.45 -8.08 -7.85
C MET A 49 -15.40 -8.26 -9.03
N ASN A 50 -16.40 -9.13 -8.87
CA ASN A 50 -17.53 -9.29 -9.78
C ASN A 50 -18.83 -9.35 -8.98
N ASP A 51 -19.85 -8.63 -9.42
CA ASP A 51 -21.18 -8.65 -8.77
C ASP A 51 -21.93 -9.99 -8.97
N LEU A 52 -21.56 -10.78 -9.99
CA LEU A 52 -22.16 -12.08 -10.29
C LEU A 52 -21.16 -13.24 -10.07
N PRO A 53 -21.65 -14.50 -9.84
CA PRO A 53 -20.81 -15.68 -9.59
C PRO A 53 -20.11 -16.18 -10.87
N ILE A 54 -19.29 -15.34 -11.45
CA ILE A 54 -18.63 -15.61 -12.71
C ILE A 54 -17.27 -16.20 -12.45
N LYS A 55 -16.96 -17.30 -13.11
CA LYS A 55 -15.61 -17.84 -13.19
C LYS A 55 -14.76 -16.90 -14.04
N GLY A 56 -14.09 -15.99 -13.38
CA GLY A 56 -13.21 -15.04 -14.03
C GLY A 56 -12.00 -15.72 -14.66
N GLU A 57 -11.55 -15.14 -15.74
CA GLU A 57 -10.34 -15.55 -16.46
C GLU A 57 -9.38 -14.37 -16.52
N LEU A 58 -8.10 -14.67 -16.65
CA LEU A 58 -7.06 -13.72 -16.92
C LEU A 58 -6.34 -14.14 -18.19
N VAL A 59 -6.24 -13.21 -19.15
CA VAL A 59 -5.38 -13.37 -20.31
C VAL A 59 -4.23 -12.38 -20.25
N TYR A 60 -3.03 -12.82 -20.64
CA TYR A 60 -1.83 -11.99 -20.49
C TYR A 60 -0.75 -12.33 -21.54
N GLY A 61 0.16 -11.40 -21.74
CA GLY A 61 1.27 -11.56 -22.67
C GLY A 61 2.32 -10.47 -22.50
N LYS A 62 3.39 -10.53 -23.30
CA LYS A 62 4.42 -9.47 -23.34
C LYS A 62 4.10 -8.38 -24.37
N ASP A 63 3.09 -8.59 -25.20
CA ASP A 63 2.59 -7.67 -26.20
C ASP A 63 1.15 -7.32 -25.86
N SER A 64 0.82 -6.04 -25.83
CA SER A 64 -0.52 -5.53 -25.53
C SER A 64 -1.57 -5.90 -26.59
N LEU A 65 -1.13 -6.13 -27.81
CA LEU A 65 -1.99 -6.53 -28.94
C LEU A 65 -2.14 -8.06 -29.04
N ASN A 66 -1.26 -8.83 -28.37
CA ASN A 66 -1.26 -10.30 -28.41
C ASN A 66 -1.14 -10.89 -26.99
N LEU A 67 -2.27 -11.02 -26.30
CA LEU A 67 -2.35 -11.67 -24.98
C LEU A 67 -2.53 -13.19 -25.18
N ASN A 68 -1.45 -13.90 -25.43
CA ASN A 68 -1.45 -15.30 -25.87
C ASN A 68 -1.46 -16.35 -24.77
N LYS A 69 -1.51 -15.94 -23.49
CA LYS A 69 -1.60 -16.84 -22.34
C LYS A 69 -2.90 -16.61 -21.59
N LYS A 70 -3.50 -17.69 -21.09
CA LYS A 70 -4.78 -17.67 -20.38
C LYS A 70 -4.71 -18.53 -19.12
N THR A 71 -5.36 -18.09 -18.06
CA THR A 71 -5.53 -18.85 -16.83
C THR A 71 -6.88 -18.52 -16.17
N LYS A 72 -7.40 -19.46 -15.39
CA LYS A 72 -8.65 -19.30 -14.64
C LYS A 72 -8.37 -18.73 -13.26
N ALA A 73 -9.26 -17.89 -12.76
CA ALA A 73 -9.22 -17.39 -11.39
C ALA A 73 -9.76 -18.43 -10.40
N LYS A 74 -9.23 -18.38 -9.16
CA LYS A 74 -9.92 -18.90 -8.00
C LYS A 74 -11.00 -17.88 -7.64
N VAL A 75 -12.24 -18.32 -7.55
CA VAL A 75 -13.41 -17.47 -7.26
C VAL A 75 -13.95 -17.83 -5.90
N GLU A 76 -14.17 -16.86 -5.05
CA GLU A 76 -14.79 -17.01 -3.73
C GLU A 76 -15.91 -15.98 -3.57
N TYR A 77 -17.07 -16.42 -3.09
CA TYR A 77 -18.10 -15.49 -2.64
C TYR A 77 -17.75 -14.99 -1.25
N VAL A 78 -17.69 -13.69 -1.09
CA VAL A 78 -17.43 -13.04 0.20
C VAL A 78 -18.72 -12.42 0.69
N GLU A 79 -19.35 -13.08 1.67
CA GLU A 79 -20.65 -12.67 2.19
C GLU A 79 -20.63 -11.22 2.73
N ALA A 80 -19.56 -10.86 3.46
CA ALA A 80 -19.40 -9.53 4.00
C ALA A 80 -19.38 -8.44 2.90
N LEU A 81 -18.89 -8.77 1.70
CA LEU A 81 -18.85 -7.85 0.55
C LEU A 81 -20.08 -8.00 -0.37
N MET A 82 -20.88 -9.04 -0.19
CA MET A 82 -21.95 -9.43 -1.12
C MET A 82 -21.45 -9.43 -2.58
N THR A 83 -20.26 -9.99 -2.81
CA THR A 83 -19.60 -10.00 -4.12
C THR A 83 -18.67 -11.20 -4.27
N HIS A 84 -18.30 -11.50 -5.49
CA HIS A 84 -17.33 -12.55 -5.81
C HIS A 84 -15.94 -11.94 -5.99
N ILE A 85 -14.97 -12.47 -5.26
CA ILE A 85 -13.56 -12.11 -5.39
C ILE A 85 -12.86 -13.14 -6.26
N ASN A 86 -12.20 -12.67 -7.28
CA ASN A 86 -11.38 -13.47 -8.19
C ASN A 86 -9.91 -13.25 -7.89
N LYS A 87 -9.14 -14.31 -7.69
CA LYS A 87 -7.70 -14.23 -7.41
C LYS A 87 -6.92 -15.11 -8.37
N VAL A 88 -5.87 -14.56 -8.94
CA VAL A 88 -4.89 -15.26 -9.79
C VAL A 88 -3.49 -14.94 -9.30
N THR A 89 -2.64 -15.95 -9.17
CA THR A 89 -1.19 -15.74 -9.01
C THR A 89 -0.47 -16.29 -10.23
N LEU A 90 0.18 -15.40 -10.98
CA LEU A 90 1.08 -15.78 -12.07
C LEU A 90 2.46 -16.07 -11.50
N ASN A 91 3.06 -17.14 -11.99
CA ASN A 91 4.39 -17.62 -11.58
C ASN A 91 5.29 -17.81 -12.78
N LYS A 92 6.61 -17.99 -12.53
CA LYS A 92 7.61 -18.25 -13.57
C LYS A 92 7.69 -17.14 -14.63
N LEU A 93 7.38 -15.92 -14.24
CA LEU A 93 7.53 -14.76 -15.10
C LEU A 93 9.01 -14.42 -15.34
N THR A 94 9.29 -13.65 -16.38
CA THR A 94 10.64 -13.14 -16.66
C THR A 94 10.91 -11.92 -15.77
N PRO A 95 12.04 -11.84 -15.07
CA PRO A 95 12.40 -10.66 -14.27
C PRO A 95 12.48 -9.37 -15.08
N ALA A 96 12.24 -8.23 -14.44
CA ALA A 96 12.36 -6.87 -14.98
C ALA A 96 11.63 -6.67 -16.32
N THR A 97 10.49 -7.34 -16.50
CA THR A 97 9.76 -7.43 -17.78
C THR A 97 8.34 -6.89 -17.63
N TYR A 98 7.90 -6.10 -18.61
CA TYR A 98 6.51 -5.68 -18.70
C TYR A 98 5.63 -6.81 -19.24
N TYR A 99 4.48 -6.96 -18.62
CA TYR A 99 3.39 -7.83 -19.05
C TYR A 99 2.12 -7.01 -19.16
N TYR A 100 1.30 -7.35 -20.16
CA TYR A 100 -0.01 -6.78 -20.37
C TYR A 100 -1.06 -7.83 -20.05
N TYR A 101 -2.20 -7.41 -19.52
CA TYR A 101 -3.26 -8.34 -19.13
C TYR A 101 -4.63 -7.69 -19.15
N LYS A 102 -5.66 -8.50 -19.23
CA LYS A 102 -7.05 -8.17 -18.94
C LYS A 102 -7.69 -9.30 -18.16
N VAL A 103 -8.72 -8.97 -17.39
CA VAL A 103 -9.50 -9.92 -16.59
C VAL A 103 -10.97 -9.86 -16.99
N GLY A 104 -11.71 -10.95 -16.80
CA GLY A 104 -13.11 -11.05 -17.16
C GLY A 104 -13.45 -12.39 -17.77
N SER A 105 -14.38 -12.42 -18.70
CA SER A 105 -14.73 -13.60 -19.50
C SER A 105 -15.40 -13.18 -20.83
N GLU A 106 -15.47 -14.09 -21.77
CA GLU A 106 -16.21 -13.86 -23.05
C GLU A 106 -17.69 -13.58 -22.78
N GLU A 107 -18.26 -14.26 -21.82
CA GLU A 107 -19.68 -14.18 -21.48
C GLU A 107 -20.05 -12.85 -20.81
N ASN A 108 -19.20 -12.36 -19.92
CA ASN A 108 -19.50 -11.24 -19.01
C ASN A 108 -18.72 -9.96 -19.32
N GLY A 109 -17.90 -10.00 -20.35
CA GLY A 109 -17.05 -8.90 -20.77
C GLY A 109 -15.68 -8.90 -20.11
N TRP A 110 -14.76 -8.24 -20.80
CA TRP A 110 -13.36 -8.07 -20.38
C TRP A 110 -13.12 -6.66 -19.87
N SER A 111 -12.20 -6.52 -18.92
CA SER A 111 -11.63 -5.22 -18.58
C SER A 111 -10.86 -4.64 -19.77
N LYS A 112 -10.50 -3.37 -19.70
CA LYS A 112 -9.44 -2.84 -20.57
C LYS A 112 -8.12 -3.57 -20.32
N VAL A 113 -7.16 -3.41 -21.22
CA VAL A 113 -5.81 -3.94 -21.04
C VAL A 113 -5.04 -3.06 -20.05
N TYR A 114 -4.49 -3.69 -19.03
CA TYR A 114 -3.58 -3.11 -18.05
C TYR A 114 -2.17 -3.64 -18.24
N LYS A 115 -1.19 -3.08 -17.54
CA LYS A 115 0.19 -3.56 -17.57
C LYS A 115 0.77 -3.64 -16.16
N PHE A 116 1.73 -4.51 -15.97
CA PHE A 116 2.60 -4.52 -14.79
C PHE A 116 4.03 -4.83 -15.18
N ARG A 117 4.96 -4.50 -14.31
CA ARG A 117 6.36 -4.88 -14.46
C ARG A 117 6.74 -5.84 -13.33
N THR A 118 7.36 -6.96 -13.68
CA THR A 118 7.98 -7.84 -12.69
C THR A 118 9.19 -7.17 -12.05
N GLY A 119 9.46 -7.49 -10.80
CA GLY A 119 10.61 -6.94 -10.07
C GLY A 119 11.94 -7.29 -10.71
N SER A 120 12.97 -6.54 -10.36
CA SER A 120 14.36 -6.88 -10.64
C SER A 120 14.79 -8.06 -9.79
N LYS A 121 15.85 -8.78 -10.22
CA LYS A 121 16.41 -9.87 -9.42
C LYS A 121 17.04 -9.33 -8.13
N ASN A 122 17.03 -10.14 -7.08
CA ASN A 122 17.66 -9.79 -5.81
C ASN A 122 19.14 -9.46 -6.00
N GLY A 123 19.57 -8.30 -5.52
CA GLY A 123 20.90 -7.74 -5.66
C GLY A 123 21.11 -6.85 -6.89
N ASP A 124 20.13 -6.72 -7.76
CA ASP A 124 20.17 -5.77 -8.89
C ASP A 124 20.17 -4.32 -8.35
N LYS A 125 21.17 -3.55 -8.75
CA LYS A 125 21.35 -2.16 -8.32
C LYS A 125 20.73 -1.13 -9.29
N GLY A 126 19.99 -1.61 -10.27
CA GLY A 126 19.27 -0.74 -11.20
C GLY A 126 18.14 0.03 -10.52
N LYS A 127 17.61 0.99 -11.24
CA LYS A 127 16.60 1.93 -10.76
C LYS A 127 15.33 1.22 -10.26
N ILE A 128 14.89 1.61 -9.06
CA ILE A 128 13.62 1.21 -8.44
C ILE A 128 12.81 2.50 -8.22
N VAL A 129 11.55 2.53 -8.64
CA VAL A 129 10.66 3.69 -8.43
C VAL A 129 9.42 3.22 -7.69
N VAL A 130 9.15 3.83 -6.55
CA VAL A 130 8.06 3.49 -5.64
C VAL A 130 7.16 4.69 -5.39
N GLY A 131 5.86 4.54 -5.62
CA GLY A 131 4.86 5.51 -5.19
C GLY A 131 4.51 5.25 -3.72
N ILE A 132 4.45 6.30 -2.88
CA ILE A 132 4.15 6.19 -1.46
C ILE A 132 2.98 7.09 -1.13
N TRP A 133 1.97 6.51 -0.53
CA TRP A 133 0.74 7.17 -0.14
C TRP A 133 0.15 6.53 1.11
N SER A 134 -0.76 7.20 1.79
CA SER A 134 -1.32 6.74 3.06
C SER A 134 -2.55 7.52 3.45
N ASP A 135 -3.35 6.97 4.36
CA ASP A 135 -4.49 7.67 4.97
C ASP A 135 -5.45 8.19 3.88
N THR A 136 -5.84 7.28 3.01
CA THR A 136 -6.76 7.55 1.89
C THR A 136 -8.22 7.55 2.31
N GLN A 137 -8.48 7.39 3.60
CA GLN A 137 -9.82 7.35 4.17
C GLN A 137 -10.66 8.55 3.72
N ASN A 138 -11.92 8.30 3.50
CA ASN A 138 -12.91 9.31 3.20
C ASN A 138 -13.28 10.10 4.46
N ASN A 139 -13.27 11.40 4.38
CA ASN A 139 -13.62 12.28 5.51
C ASN A 139 -15.01 11.96 6.07
N GLY A 140 -15.07 11.82 7.39
CA GLY A 140 -16.27 11.44 8.13
C GLY A 140 -17.50 12.27 7.73
N GLY A 141 -18.61 11.58 7.53
CA GLY A 141 -19.93 12.16 7.27
C GLY A 141 -20.36 12.18 5.81
N ASN A 142 -19.49 12.45 4.85
CA ASN A 142 -19.86 12.49 3.43
C ASN A 142 -19.41 11.27 2.63
N TYR A 143 -18.63 10.36 3.21
CA TYR A 143 -18.14 9.12 2.61
C TYR A 143 -17.65 9.26 1.15
N ASN A 144 -17.03 10.40 0.82
CA ASN A 144 -16.47 10.64 -0.49
C ASN A 144 -14.94 10.57 -0.44
N PHE A 145 -14.34 10.03 -1.48
CA PHE A 145 -12.90 9.93 -1.64
C PHE A 145 -12.33 11.07 -2.52
N GLU A 146 -12.90 12.27 -2.46
CA GLU A 146 -12.55 13.38 -3.36
C GLU A 146 -11.06 13.73 -3.32
N GLN A 147 -10.48 13.80 -2.12
CA GLN A 147 -9.06 14.13 -1.98
C GLN A 147 -8.20 12.97 -2.48
N THR A 148 -8.55 11.73 -2.11
CA THR A 148 -7.90 10.51 -2.61
C THR A 148 -7.99 10.40 -4.13
N ASP A 149 -9.14 10.66 -4.74
CA ASP A 149 -9.30 10.69 -6.20
C ASP A 149 -8.38 11.73 -6.86
N THR A 150 -8.26 12.91 -6.24
CA THR A 150 -7.34 13.95 -6.71
C THR A 150 -5.88 13.49 -6.64
N ILE A 151 -5.46 12.87 -5.53
CA ILE A 151 -4.11 12.29 -5.38
C ILE A 151 -3.88 11.17 -6.38
N VAL A 152 -4.84 10.25 -6.58
CA VAL A 152 -4.77 9.16 -7.57
C VAL A 152 -4.56 9.71 -8.98
N LYS A 153 -5.27 10.79 -9.35
CA LYS A 153 -5.08 11.46 -10.65
C LYS A 153 -3.68 12.03 -10.81
N GLN A 154 -3.08 12.58 -9.76
CA GLN A 154 -1.69 13.07 -9.82
C GLN A 154 -0.69 11.91 -9.88
N LEU A 155 -0.81 10.92 -9.00
CA LEU A 155 0.02 9.72 -9.01
C LEU A 155 0.01 9.02 -10.37
N SER A 156 -1.15 8.96 -11.04
CA SER A 156 -1.30 8.33 -12.35
C SER A 156 -0.49 8.99 -13.49
N LYS A 157 0.02 10.20 -13.26
CA LYS A 157 0.91 10.90 -14.22
C LYS A 157 2.35 10.42 -14.14
N SER A 158 2.70 9.69 -13.08
CA SER A 158 4.04 9.16 -12.85
C SER A 158 4.11 7.65 -13.14
N ALA A 159 5.31 7.15 -13.39
CA ALA A 159 5.56 5.73 -13.60
C ALA A 159 6.28 5.15 -12.38
N PHE A 160 5.71 4.10 -11.81
CA PHE A 160 6.27 3.36 -10.69
C PHE A 160 6.60 1.92 -11.10
N TYR A 161 7.22 1.19 -10.19
CA TYR A 161 7.30 -0.26 -10.28
C TYR A 161 6.30 -0.94 -9.34
N PHE A 162 6.02 -0.30 -8.20
CA PHE A 162 4.97 -0.67 -7.25
C PHE A 162 4.63 0.52 -6.35
N THR A 163 3.64 0.36 -5.47
CA THR A 163 3.26 1.38 -4.50
C THR A 163 3.26 0.79 -3.09
N ILE A 164 3.57 1.63 -2.10
CA ILE A 164 3.44 1.36 -0.67
C ILE A 164 2.29 2.21 -0.14
N HIS A 165 1.39 1.58 0.63
CA HIS A 165 0.32 2.26 1.35
C HIS A 165 0.46 2.04 2.85
N ASN A 166 0.67 3.12 3.61
CA ASN A 166 0.98 3.04 5.04
C ASN A 166 -0.26 2.96 5.96
N GLY A 167 -1.36 2.35 5.50
CA GLY A 167 -2.56 2.11 6.32
C GLY A 167 -3.61 3.23 6.27
N ASP A 168 -4.71 3.01 6.99
CA ASP A 168 -5.92 3.82 6.95
C ASP A 168 -6.42 3.99 5.51
N MET A 169 -6.70 2.84 4.90
CA MET A 169 -7.20 2.78 3.52
C MET A 169 -8.62 3.34 3.44
N VAL A 170 -9.44 3.06 4.45
CA VAL A 170 -10.84 3.50 4.55
C VAL A 170 -11.12 4.15 5.91
N GLU A 171 -12.16 4.98 6.00
CA GLU A 171 -12.56 5.62 7.26
C GLU A 171 -13.11 4.61 8.27
N ASN A 172 -13.80 3.58 7.80
CA ASN A 172 -14.34 2.53 8.64
C ASN A 172 -14.27 1.20 7.90
N GLY A 173 -13.39 0.33 8.35
CA GLY A 173 -13.15 -0.99 7.76
C GLY A 173 -14.36 -1.94 7.83
N SER A 174 -15.41 -1.66 8.64
CA SER A 174 -16.65 -2.43 8.65
C SER A 174 -17.62 -2.08 7.52
N VAL A 175 -17.40 -0.94 6.85
CA VAL A 175 -18.31 -0.42 5.83
C VAL A 175 -17.89 -0.91 4.45
N VAL A 176 -18.61 -1.90 3.95
CA VAL A 176 -18.38 -2.51 2.62
C VAL A 176 -18.26 -1.50 1.49
N LYS A 177 -19.14 -0.49 1.49
CA LYS A 177 -19.13 0.55 0.45
C LYS A 177 -17.81 1.30 0.39
N ASN A 178 -17.17 1.57 1.53
CA ASN A 178 -15.89 2.26 1.58
C ASN A 178 -14.80 1.48 0.82
N TRP A 179 -14.72 0.18 1.02
CA TRP A 179 -13.77 -0.69 0.31
C TRP A 179 -14.04 -0.75 -1.20
N LYS A 180 -15.30 -0.93 -1.59
CA LYS A 180 -15.68 -0.97 -3.01
C LYS A 180 -15.35 0.35 -3.71
N ASP A 181 -15.69 1.48 -3.10
CA ASP A 181 -15.40 2.81 -3.65
C ASP A 181 -13.91 3.06 -3.74
N LEU A 182 -13.15 2.76 -2.67
CA LEU A 182 -11.69 2.91 -2.67
C LEU A 182 -11.04 2.15 -3.82
N PHE A 183 -11.34 0.85 -3.94
CA PHE A 183 -10.71 0.03 -4.98
C PHE A 183 -11.13 0.44 -6.40
N ASN A 184 -12.34 0.98 -6.58
CA ASN A 184 -12.77 1.53 -7.86
C ASN A 184 -12.01 2.82 -8.19
N ILE A 185 -11.88 3.75 -7.24
CA ILE A 185 -11.18 5.03 -7.42
C ILE A 185 -9.69 4.80 -7.64
N THR A 186 -9.09 3.87 -6.92
CA THR A 186 -7.65 3.60 -6.98
C THR A 186 -7.25 2.63 -8.10
N GLN A 187 -8.21 2.03 -8.81
CA GLN A 187 -7.95 1.09 -9.90
C GLN A 187 -7.00 1.63 -10.98
N PRO A 188 -7.01 2.92 -11.38
CA PRO A 188 -6.03 3.44 -12.35
C PRO A 188 -4.57 3.22 -11.96
N ILE A 189 -4.28 3.20 -10.65
CA ILE A 189 -2.94 2.90 -10.11
C ILE A 189 -2.83 1.41 -9.81
N ASN A 190 -3.72 0.86 -9.01
CA ASN A 190 -3.59 -0.47 -8.43
C ASN A 190 -3.69 -1.60 -9.48
N ALA A 191 -4.34 -1.34 -10.63
CA ALA A 191 -4.35 -2.29 -11.74
C ALA A 191 -3.07 -2.29 -12.59
N ASN A 192 -2.16 -1.35 -12.37
CA ASN A 192 -0.90 -1.25 -13.11
C ASN A 192 0.35 -1.43 -12.22
N TYR A 193 0.22 -1.19 -10.93
CA TYR A 193 1.33 -1.22 -9.97
C TYR A 193 0.94 -2.06 -8.75
N PRO A 194 1.74 -3.06 -8.36
CA PRO A 194 1.49 -3.82 -7.14
C PRO A 194 1.33 -2.91 -5.92
N LEU A 195 0.26 -3.10 -5.18
CA LEU A 195 -0.04 -2.41 -3.93
C LEU A 195 0.46 -3.25 -2.76
N MET A 196 1.42 -2.71 -2.00
CA MET A 196 1.98 -3.33 -0.80
C MET A 196 1.59 -2.50 0.41
N SER A 197 0.53 -2.90 1.11
CA SER A 197 -0.08 -2.10 2.17
C SER A 197 0.12 -2.71 3.55
N VAL A 198 0.07 -1.86 4.56
CA VAL A 198 -0.19 -2.23 5.96
C VAL A 198 -1.58 -1.79 6.35
N THR A 199 -2.11 -2.29 7.46
CA THR A 199 -3.36 -1.80 8.04
C THR A 199 -3.12 -0.59 8.94
N GLY A 200 -4.09 0.33 8.98
CA GLY A 200 -4.17 1.39 9.97
C GLY A 200 -5.25 1.14 11.01
N ASN A 201 -5.46 2.08 11.93
CA ASN A 201 -6.43 1.93 13.00
C ASN A 201 -7.89 2.00 12.52
N HIS A 202 -8.16 2.62 11.38
CA HIS A 202 -9.48 2.63 10.75
C HIS A 202 -9.79 1.34 9.99
N ASP A 203 -8.77 0.56 9.65
CA ASP A 203 -8.89 -0.72 8.93
C ASP A 203 -9.10 -1.93 9.86
N VAL A 204 -9.04 -1.76 11.20
CA VAL A 204 -9.07 -2.84 12.18
C VAL A 204 -10.27 -2.76 13.12
N VAL A 205 -10.71 -3.92 13.61
CA VAL A 205 -11.75 -4.05 14.64
C VAL A 205 -11.13 -3.94 16.02
N ASN A 206 -11.81 -3.23 16.91
CA ASN A 206 -11.59 -3.32 18.34
C ASN A 206 -12.27 -4.55 18.89
N ASP A 207 -11.62 -5.68 18.83
CA ASP A 207 -12.11 -6.89 19.52
C ASP A 207 -11.32 -7.07 20.83
N THR A 208 -11.85 -6.49 21.92
CA THR A 208 -11.25 -6.60 23.26
C THR A 208 -11.26 -8.04 23.81
N ALA A 209 -12.05 -8.93 23.21
CA ALA A 209 -12.15 -10.33 23.59
C ALA A 209 -11.19 -11.23 22.80
N SER A 210 -10.64 -10.75 21.70
CA SER A 210 -9.71 -11.51 20.85
C SER A 210 -8.29 -11.52 21.43
N PRO A 211 -7.58 -12.66 21.43
CA PRO A 211 -6.15 -12.69 21.72
C PRO A 211 -5.34 -11.91 20.67
N ILE A 212 -5.87 -11.72 19.46
CA ILE A 212 -5.35 -10.81 18.45
C ILE A 212 -6.20 -9.55 18.49
N PHE A 213 -5.89 -8.67 19.42
CA PHE A 213 -6.65 -7.43 19.70
C PHE A 213 -6.88 -6.54 18.47
N GLN A 214 -6.10 -6.71 17.41
CA GLN A 214 -6.12 -5.87 16.22
C GLN A 214 -6.24 -6.70 14.96
N LYS A 215 -7.27 -7.52 14.92
CA LYS A 215 -7.62 -8.25 13.71
C LYS A 215 -8.18 -7.25 12.69
N PRO A 216 -7.59 -7.13 11.49
CA PRO A 216 -8.23 -6.41 10.39
C PRO A 216 -9.65 -6.93 10.17
N PHE A 217 -10.53 -6.06 9.69
CA PHE A 217 -11.84 -6.52 9.27
C PHE A 217 -11.67 -7.66 8.26
N PRO A 218 -12.53 -8.69 8.29
CA PRO A 218 -12.45 -9.81 7.34
C PRO A 218 -12.31 -9.35 5.90
N ILE A 219 -12.99 -8.28 5.53
CA ILE A 219 -12.95 -7.66 4.20
C ILE A 219 -11.51 -7.34 3.73
N PHE A 220 -10.63 -6.89 4.63
CA PHE A 220 -9.23 -6.64 4.27
C PHE A 220 -8.54 -7.91 3.77
N TYR A 221 -8.69 -9.04 4.49
CA TYR A 221 -8.09 -10.31 4.10
C TYR A 221 -8.66 -10.87 2.80
N ASP A 222 -9.95 -10.62 2.56
CA ASP A 222 -10.63 -11.09 1.38
C ASP A 222 -10.20 -10.31 0.13
N LEU A 223 -10.08 -9.00 0.25
CA LEU A 223 -9.64 -8.14 -0.85
C LEU A 223 -8.13 -8.23 -1.08
N MET A 224 -7.34 -8.14 -0.03
CA MET A 224 -5.89 -8.14 -0.17
C MET A 224 -5.36 -9.55 -0.47
N ASN A 225 -4.23 -9.63 -1.12
CA ASN A 225 -3.53 -10.87 -1.41
C ASN A 225 -2.03 -10.64 -1.19
N LEU A 226 -1.69 -10.33 0.06
CA LEU A 226 -0.36 -9.94 0.51
C LEU A 226 0.44 -11.15 1.03
N PRO A 227 1.74 -11.04 1.25
CA PRO A 227 2.56 -12.12 1.74
C PRO A 227 2.25 -12.56 3.17
N ASN A 228 2.75 -13.74 3.53
CA ASN A 228 2.68 -14.32 4.87
C ASN A 228 1.25 -14.35 5.41
N ASN A 229 1.02 -13.70 6.56
CA ASN A 229 -0.29 -13.56 7.20
C ASN A 229 -1.04 -12.27 6.76
N GLN A 230 -0.52 -11.56 5.75
CA GLN A 230 -0.99 -10.29 5.23
C GLN A 230 -0.85 -9.09 6.19
N LEU A 231 -0.25 -9.27 7.35
CA LEU A 231 -0.06 -8.22 8.37
C LEU A 231 1.41 -7.84 8.53
N ASN A 232 2.25 -8.84 8.81
CA ASN A 232 3.69 -8.67 8.95
C ASN A 232 4.36 -9.49 7.84
N TYR A 233 5.07 -8.81 6.94
CA TYR A 233 5.73 -9.46 5.82
C TYR A 233 6.91 -8.65 5.32
N SER A 234 7.79 -9.31 4.57
CA SER A 234 8.90 -8.66 3.89
C SER A 234 9.04 -9.16 2.46
N TYR A 235 9.73 -8.40 1.63
CA TYR A 235 10.03 -8.75 0.25
C TYR A 235 11.26 -7.99 -0.24
N ASP A 236 12.00 -8.63 -1.15
CA ASP A 236 13.12 -8.02 -1.85
C ASP A 236 12.72 -7.51 -3.23
N TYR A 237 13.19 -6.32 -3.56
CA TYR A 237 13.13 -5.78 -4.91
C TYR A 237 14.49 -5.19 -5.27
N GLY A 238 15.21 -5.80 -6.23
CA GLY A 238 16.58 -5.43 -6.54
C GLY A 238 17.51 -5.57 -5.34
N ASN A 239 18.19 -4.49 -4.97
CA ASN A 239 19.10 -4.43 -3.82
C ASN A 239 18.44 -3.90 -2.53
N THR A 240 17.12 -3.85 -2.49
CA THR A 240 16.36 -3.28 -1.38
C THR A 240 15.46 -4.32 -0.72
N HIS A 241 15.53 -4.40 0.60
CA HIS A 241 14.66 -5.18 1.46
C HIS A 241 13.59 -4.29 2.07
N PHE A 242 12.32 -4.60 1.80
CA PHE A 242 11.16 -3.88 2.31
C PHE A 242 10.47 -4.71 3.39
N ILE A 243 10.12 -4.08 4.51
CA ILE A 243 9.47 -4.71 5.65
C ILE A 243 8.20 -3.96 5.98
N ALA A 244 7.07 -4.66 5.93
CA ALA A 244 5.75 -4.19 6.31
C ALA A 244 5.40 -4.72 7.69
N ILE A 245 5.08 -3.86 8.64
CA ILE A 245 4.64 -4.27 9.97
C ILE A 245 3.27 -3.70 10.32
N ASN A 246 2.43 -4.55 10.89
CA ASN A 246 1.12 -4.15 11.36
C ASN A 246 1.26 -3.43 12.70
N SER A 247 1.03 -2.15 12.71
CA SER A 247 0.89 -1.37 13.94
C SER A 247 -0.55 -1.26 14.41
N GLY A 248 -1.50 -1.65 13.57
CA GLY A 248 -2.94 -1.63 13.84
C GLY A 248 -3.39 -0.37 14.57
N TRP A 249 -4.14 -0.55 15.65
CA TRP A 249 -4.50 0.52 16.57
C TRP A 249 -3.64 0.45 17.85
N ALA A 250 -2.39 0.89 17.76
CA ALA A 250 -1.42 0.83 18.86
C ALA A 250 -1.91 1.54 20.13
N GLU A 251 -2.64 2.64 19.99
CA GLU A 251 -3.27 3.35 21.10
C GLU A 251 -4.31 2.52 21.83
N GLY A 252 -5.14 1.81 21.10
CA GLY A 252 -6.15 0.94 21.67
C GLY A 252 -5.54 -0.25 22.39
N ALA A 253 -4.48 -0.83 21.84
CA ALA A 253 -3.72 -1.88 22.49
C ALA A 253 -3.17 -1.41 23.85
N ALA A 254 -2.58 -0.22 23.88
CA ALA A 254 -2.06 0.37 25.13
C ALA A 254 -3.16 0.59 26.20
N LYS A 255 -4.37 1.00 25.78
CA LYS A 255 -5.52 1.19 26.70
C LYS A 255 -5.95 -0.09 27.41
N VAL A 256 -5.70 -1.25 26.83
CA VAL A 256 -6.02 -2.58 27.41
C VAL A 256 -4.78 -3.32 27.88
N GLY A 257 -3.66 -2.62 28.07
CA GLY A 257 -2.42 -3.19 28.59
C GLY A 257 -1.69 -4.13 27.63
N LYS A 258 -2.03 -4.10 26.32
CA LYS A 258 -1.30 -4.85 25.29
C LYS A 258 -0.25 -3.98 24.63
N VAL A 259 0.91 -4.55 24.39
CA VAL A 259 2.04 -3.89 23.75
C VAL A 259 2.36 -4.65 22.46
N LEU A 260 2.28 -3.93 21.32
CA LEU A 260 2.68 -4.49 20.03
C LEU A 260 4.20 -4.55 19.94
N PHE A 261 4.71 -5.60 19.33
CA PHE A 261 6.16 -5.85 19.22
C PHE A 261 6.87 -5.81 20.57
N GLU A 262 6.17 -6.22 21.65
CA GLU A 262 6.81 -6.42 22.96
C GLU A 262 7.96 -7.42 22.81
N GLU A 263 9.07 -7.16 23.53
CA GLU A 263 10.22 -8.04 23.52
C GLU A 263 9.82 -9.49 23.81
N ASN A 264 10.30 -10.43 22.98
CA ASN A 264 9.95 -11.84 22.99
C ASN A 264 8.56 -12.24 22.45
N SER A 265 7.71 -11.30 21.99
CA SER A 265 6.51 -11.64 21.22
C SER A 265 6.87 -12.32 19.89
N GLU A 266 5.92 -13.02 19.28
CA GLU A 266 6.14 -13.67 17.99
C GLU A 266 6.44 -12.65 16.89
N GLU A 267 5.78 -11.49 16.92
CA GLU A 267 6.00 -10.40 15.97
C GLU A 267 7.41 -9.79 16.15
N TYR A 268 7.86 -9.61 17.40
CA TYR A 268 9.20 -9.13 17.70
C TYR A 268 10.27 -10.10 17.19
N LYS A 269 10.13 -11.39 17.52
CA LYS A 269 11.07 -12.44 17.07
C LYS A 269 11.13 -12.55 15.57
N TRP A 270 9.97 -12.47 14.90
CA TRP A 270 9.90 -12.47 13.45
C TRP A 270 10.66 -11.27 12.87
N LEU A 271 10.36 -10.04 13.34
CA LEU A 271 11.00 -8.83 12.83
C LEU A 271 12.51 -8.84 13.10
N GLU A 272 12.94 -9.25 14.30
CA GLU A 272 14.36 -9.36 14.62
C GLU A 272 15.08 -10.36 13.69
N SER A 273 14.48 -11.51 13.47
CA SER A 273 15.03 -12.52 12.55
C SER A 273 15.12 -12.01 11.11
N ASP A 274 14.11 -11.31 10.64
CA ASP A 274 14.01 -10.77 9.29
C ASP A 274 15.07 -9.68 9.07
N LEU A 275 15.16 -8.70 9.95
CA LEU A 275 16.17 -7.64 9.93
C LEU A 275 17.60 -8.20 10.00
N LYS A 276 17.84 -9.19 10.88
CA LYS A 276 19.13 -9.87 11.01
C LYS A 276 19.54 -10.57 9.70
N ASN A 277 18.60 -11.23 9.04
CA ASN A 277 18.84 -11.92 7.78
C ASN A 277 19.09 -10.91 6.64
N ALA A 278 18.33 -9.83 6.59
CA ALA A 278 18.53 -8.77 5.62
C ALA A 278 19.93 -8.14 5.73
N ARG A 279 20.40 -7.82 6.96
CA ARG A 279 21.73 -7.26 7.17
C ARG A 279 22.88 -8.21 6.86
N LYS A 280 22.69 -9.51 6.98
CA LYS A 280 23.68 -10.52 6.58
C LYS A 280 23.71 -10.76 5.08
N ASN A 281 22.66 -10.44 4.37
CA ASN A 281 22.52 -10.67 2.94
C ASN A 281 23.30 -9.60 2.15
N LYS A 282 24.44 -9.99 1.56
CA LYS A 282 25.28 -9.08 0.76
C LYS A 282 24.59 -8.52 -0.51
N LYS A 283 23.44 -9.06 -0.89
CA LYS A 283 22.61 -8.56 -1.99
C LYS A 283 21.73 -7.39 -1.58
N VAL A 284 21.50 -7.21 -0.27
CA VAL A 284 20.70 -6.14 0.30
C VAL A 284 21.61 -4.96 0.64
N ASN A 285 21.32 -3.82 0.03
CA ASN A 285 22.00 -2.56 0.34
C ASN A 285 21.11 -1.63 1.17
N TRP A 286 19.81 -1.68 0.92
CA TRP A 286 18.83 -0.83 1.57
C TRP A 286 17.84 -1.66 2.39
N ILE A 287 17.54 -1.22 3.61
CA ILE A 287 16.45 -1.74 4.43
C ILE A 287 15.46 -0.61 4.66
N ILE A 288 14.23 -0.80 4.18
CA ILE A 288 13.14 0.15 4.33
C ILE A 288 12.01 -0.53 5.10
N LEU A 289 11.66 0.04 6.24
CA LEU A 289 10.57 -0.44 7.08
C LEU A 289 9.41 0.53 7.00
N TYR A 290 8.19 0.01 6.91
CA TYR A 290 6.99 0.83 6.92
C TYR A 290 5.88 0.24 7.78
N SER A 291 5.14 1.13 8.42
CA SER A 291 3.98 0.83 9.24
C SER A 291 2.97 1.95 9.16
N HIS A 292 1.83 1.80 9.82
CA HIS A 292 0.88 2.91 9.92
C HIS A 292 1.30 3.94 10.97
N TYR A 293 1.66 3.50 12.20
CA TYR A 293 2.04 4.41 13.28
C TYR A 293 3.47 4.92 13.13
N PRO A 294 3.71 6.24 13.27
CA PRO A 294 5.05 6.80 13.26
C PRO A 294 5.81 6.49 14.55
N VAL A 295 7.13 6.33 14.45
CA VAL A 295 8.06 6.28 15.60
C VAL A 295 8.31 7.70 16.11
N TYR A 296 8.40 8.65 15.21
CA TYR A 296 8.54 10.07 15.49
C TYR A 296 7.47 10.86 14.74
N SER A 297 6.75 11.71 15.45
CA SER A 297 5.84 12.68 14.89
C SER A 297 5.55 13.77 15.90
N PHE A 298 5.37 14.99 15.42
CA PHE A 298 5.12 16.14 16.24
C PHE A 298 3.71 16.11 16.89
N GLY A 299 3.66 16.44 18.19
CA GLY A 299 2.39 16.56 18.93
C GLY A 299 1.60 15.27 19.11
N PHE A 300 2.25 14.10 18.96
CA PHE A 300 1.63 12.80 19.10
C PHE A 300 2.16 12.04 20.33
N SER A 301 1.32 11.88 21.36
CA SER A 301 1.72 11.38 22.67
C SER A 301 1.87 9.86 22.80
N HIS A 302 1.39 9.08 21.83
CA HIS A 302 1.37 7.61 21.90
C HIS A 302 2.64 6.93 21.39
N ILE A 303 3.51 7.70 20.80
CA ILE A 303 4.82 7.29 20.27
C ILE A 303 5.73 6.61 21.29
N PRO A 304 5.77 7.00 22.58
CA PRO A 304 6.71 6.39 23.55
C PRO A 304 6.62 4.87 23.63
N THR A 305 5.43 4.28 23.58
CA THR A 305 5.25 2.82 23.64
C THR A 305 5.82 2.14 22.39
N TRP A 306 5.58 2.72 21.23
CA TRP A 306 6.09 2.24 19.95
C TRP A 306 7.61 2.37 19.84
N GLN A 307 8.16 3.51 20.30
CA GLN A 307 9.60 3.75 20.38
C GLN A 307 10.30 2.73 21.28
N LYS A 308 9.71 2.40 22.43
CA LYS A 308 10.32 1.50 23.40
C LYS A 308 10.62 0.11 22.84
N HIS A 309 9.75 -0.43 22.01
CA HIS A 309 9.84 -1.81 21.56
C HIS A 309 10.38 -1.95 20.14
N LEU A 310 9.99 -1.08 19.23
CA LEU A 310 10.39 -1.15 17.82
C LEU A 310 11.75 -0.51 17.55
N LYS A 311 11.96 0.69 18.12
CA LYS A 311 13.17 1.47 17.86
C LYS A 311 14.49 0.74 18.15
N PRO A 312 14.63 -0.05 19.23
CA PRO A 312 15.87 -0.81 19.47
C PRO A 312 16.22 -1.78 18.34
N LEU A 313 15.23 -2.40 17.68
CA LEU A 313 15.46 -3.25 16.52
C LEU A 313 15.86 -2.43 15.29
N VAL A 314 15.17 -1.32 15.04
CA VAL A 314 15.48 -0.40 13.95
C VAL A 314 16.93 0.09 14.04
N ASP A 315 17.37 0.50 15.24
CA ASP A 315 18.72 0.99 15.51
C ASP A 315 19.78 -0.13 15.42
N LYS A 316 19.50 -1.30 16.01
CA LYS A 316 20.42 -2.45 16.04
C LYS A 316 20.75 -2.97 14.65
N TYR A 317 19.75 -2.98 13.76
CA TYR A 317 19.88 -3.50 12.40
C TYR A 317 20.00 -2.38 11.34
N GLU A 318 20.20 -1.15 11.79
CA GLU A 318 20.51 0.00 10.91
C GLU A 318 19.52 0.16 9.75
N VAL A 319 18.23 0.20 10.07
CA VAL A 319 17.19 0.50 9.06
C VAL A 319 17.49 1.86 8.46
N ASP A 320 17.47 1.97 7.13
CA ASP A 320 17.86 3.21 6.43
C ASP A 320 16.75 4.25 6.44
N LEU A 321 15.51 3.80 6.20
CA LEU A 321 14.34 4.65 6.11
C LEU A 321 13.14 3.99 6.80
N TYR A 322 12.42 4.76 7.60
CA TYR A 322 11.17 4.38 8.22
C TYR A 322 10.03 5.24 7.68
N LEU A 323 8.99 4.61 7.10
CA LEU A 323 7.84 5.29 6.54
C LEU A 323 6.60 5.05 7.40
N ALA A 324 5.80 6.09 7.63
CA ALA A 324 4.57 6.00 8.39
C ALA A 324 3.44 6.86 7.82
N GLY A 325 2.21 6.56 8.27
CA GLY A 325 0.99 7.32 8.08
C GLY A 325 0.44 7.88 9.39
N HIS A 326 -0.87 7.67 9.62
CA HIS A 326 -1.61 7.96 10.85
C HIS A 326 -1.77 9.46 11.18
N ARG A 327 -0.72 10.21 11.11
CA ARG A 327 -0.75 11.66 11.24
C ARG A 327 -0.98 12.25 9.86
N HIS A 328 -2.12 12.93 9.70
CA HIS A 328 -2.51 13.50 8.41
C HIS A 328 -1.70 14.76 8.10
N VAL A 329 -0.39 14.58 8.01
CA VAL A 329 0.62 15.61 7.77
C VAL A 329 1.81 14.97 7.06
N TYR A 330 2.63 15.79 6.43
CA TYR A 330 3.98 15.38 6.01
C TYR A 330 5.01 15.90 7.01
N GLU A 331 5.86 15.00 7.51
CA GLU A 331 6.97 15.33 8.42
C GLU A 331 8.21 14.53 8.01
N ARG A 332 9.36 15.20 8.01
CA ARG A 332 10.67 14.58 7.80
C ARG A 332 11.59 14.90 8.95
N HIS A 333 12.18 13.87 9.53
CA HIS A 333 13.10 13.97 10.65
C HIS A 333 14.56 13.81 10.19
N LYS A 334 15.49 14.25 11.04
CA LYS A 334 16.92 13.98 10.93
C LYS A 334 17.16 12.47 11.06
N ALA A 335 18.36 12.02 10.73
CA ALA A 335 18.73 10.64 11.03
C ALA A 335 18.91 10.46 12.52
N ILE A 336 18.28 9.43 13.11
CA ILE A 336 18.27 9.21 14.56
C ILE A 336 18.69 7.78 14.86
N ARG A 337 19.58 7.62 15.89
CA ARG A 337 19.97 6.33 16.44
C ARG A 337 20.13 6.44 17.97
N GLY A 338 19.43 5.62 18.72
CA GLY A 338 19.34 5.79 20.18
C GLY A 338 18.76 7.15 20.52
N SER A 339 19.46 7.91 21.33
CA SER A 339 19.17 9.32 21.63
C SER A 339 19.95 10.31 20.76
N GLU A 340 20.83 9.82 19.89
CA GLU A 340 21.67 10.67 19.04
C GLU A 340 20.92 11.10 17.80
N ILE A 341 21.02 12.38 17.47
CA ILE A 341 20.48 13.04 16.29
C ILE A 341 21.64 13.43 15.39
N PHE A 342 21.61 12.96 14.15
CA PHE A 342 22.66 13.24 13.17
C PHE A 342 22.17 14.28 12.18
N GLU A 343 22.88 15.42 12.14
CA GLU A 343 22.60 16.47 11.19
C GLU A 343 22.92 15.99 9.76
N PRO A 344 22.05 16.28 8.79
CA PRO A 344 22.39 16.07 7.38
C PRO A 344 23.44 17.08 6.90
N GLU A 345 24.12 16.80 5.80
CA GLU A 345 25.08 17.71 5.17
C GLU A 345 24.47 19.08 4.82
N ASN A 346 23.21 19.04 4.43
CA ASN A 346 22.34 20.19 4.24
C ASN A 346 20.87 19.75 4.32
N GLN A 347 19.93 20.67 4.20
CA GLN A 347 18.52 20.38 4.29
C GLN A 347 18.04 19.23 3.37
N HIS A 348 18.76 18.92 2.31
CA HIS A 348 18.35 17.97 1.29
C HIS A 348 19.27 16.75 1.13
N VAL A 349 20.36 16.65 1.89
CA VAL A 349 21.34 15.56 1.70
C VAL A 349 21.73 14.93 3.02
N TYR A 350 21.49 13.62 3.13
CA TYR A 350 22.03 12.75 4.17
C TYR A 350 23.17 11.92 3.57
N PHE A 351 24.40 12.26 3.91
CA PHE A 351 25.57 11.53 3.44
C PHE A 351 26.03 10.52 4.49
N LYS A 352 25.98 9.22 4.16
CA LYS A 352 26.31 8.11 5.07
C LYS A 352 25.71 8.29 6.48
N PRO A 353 24.38 8.51 6.58
CA PRO A 353 23.78 8.78 7.87
C PRO A 353 23.99 7.62 8.83
N LYS A 354 24.37 7.91 10.08
CA LYS A 354 24.59 6.90 11.13
C LYS A 354 23.30 6.43 11.82
N GLY A 355 22.14 6.92 11.40
CA GLY A 355 20.84 6.61 11.96
C GLY A 355 19.78 6.45 10.89
N THR A 356 18.57 6.12 11.32
CA THR A 356 17.40 5.98 10.47
C THR A 356 16.77 7.33 10.17
N VAL A 357 16.43 7.61 8.90
CA VAL A 357 15.59 8.76 8.53
C VAL A 357 14.12 8.36 8.69
N TYR A 358 13.35 9.18 9.41
CA TYR A 358 11.93 8.93 9.69
C TYR A 358 11.04 9.88 8.91
N ILE A 359 10.02 9.33 8.26
CA ILE A 359 9.05 10.06 7.43
C ILE A 359 7.64 9.72 7.90
N THR A 360 6.83 10.74 8.13
CA THR A 360 5.37 10.62 8.23
C THR A 360 4.75 11.23 6.98
N ASN A 361 3.93 10.47 6.26
CA ASN A 361 3.26 10.91 5.03
C ASN A 361 1.81 10.40 5.00
N GLY A 362 0.99 10.85 5.96
CA GLY A 362 -0.39 10.41 6.18
C GLY A 362 -1.45 11.35 5.59
N SER A 363 -1.21 11.97 4.44
CA SER A 363 -2.06 13.06 3.99
C SER A 363 -2.67 12.89 2.60
N CYS A 364 -3.15 11.67 2.24
CA CYS A 364 -3.76 11.45 0.91
C CYS A 364 -5.28 11.65 0.85
N GLY A 365 -6.01 11.52 1.96
CA GLY A 365 -7.48 11.57 1.94
C GLY A 365 -8.11 12.11 3.22
N GLY A 366 -7.65 11.64 4.38
CA GLY A 366 -8.18 11.99 5.69
C GLY A 366 -8.07 13.46 6.03
N ASN A 367 -8.82 13.91 7.06
CA ASN A 367 -8.80 15.29 7.51
C ASN A 367 -7.41 15.71 7.96
N LEU A 368 -6.83 16.72 7.29
CA LEU A 368 -5.48 17.18 7.58
C LEU A 368 -5.32 17.68 9.01
N THR A 369 -4.35 17.11 9.73
CA THR A 369 -3.95 17.59 11.05
C THR A 369 -3.05 18.83 10.93
N GLY A 370 -2.97 19.62 11.98
CA GLY A 370 -2.07 20.77 11.99
C GLY A 370 -0.63 20.36 12.21
N THR A 371 0.28 21.18 11.73
CA THR A 371 1.72 20.99 11.90
C THR A 371 2.23 21.40 13.29
N GLY A 372 1.34 21.76 14.20
CA GLY A 372 1.65 22.08 15.60
C GLY A 372 2.60 23.26 15.87
N GLY A 373 3.25 23.82 14.87
CA GLY A 373 4.01 25.06 14.93
C GLY A 373 5.24 25.11 15.87
N GLN A 374 5.69 23.99 16.44
CA GLN A 374 6.85 23.96 17.33
C GLN A 374 8.02 23.23 16.66
N ASN A 375 9.19 23.81 16.70
CA ASN A 375 10.43 23.21 16.24
C ASN A 375 10.85 22.11 17.21
N GLN A 376 10.74 20.85 16.79
CA GLN A 376 11.46 19.75 17.45
C GLN A 376 12.90 19.71 16.93
N SER A 377 13.86 19.44 17.81
CA SER A 377 15.28 19.41 17.44
C SER A 377 15.62 18.34 16.41
N ASP A 378 14.79 17.30 16.31
CA ASP A 378 14.94 16.18 15.41
C ASP A 378 14.19 16.34 14.06
N MET A 379 13.32 17.34 13.95
CA MET A 379 12.57 17.61 12.71
C MET A 379 13.36 18.49 11.75
N ILE A 380 13.37 18.14 10.47
CA ILE A 380 13.94 18.96 9.41
C ILE A 380 12.87 19.73 8.67
N PHE A 381 11.78 19.08 8.32
CA PHE A 381 10.79 19.67 7.45
C PHE A 381 9.37 19.23 7.80
N THR A 382 8.48 20.20 7.88
CA THR A 382 7.04 20.04 7.80
C THR A 382 6.48 21.25 7.03
N PRO A 383 5.48 21.09 6.15
CA PRO A 383 4.91 22.22 5.42
C PRO A 383 4.26 23.21 6.38
N LYS A 384 4.41 24.50 6.12
CA LYS A 384 3.72 25.56 6.89
C LYS A 384 2.21 25.49 6.73
N GLU A 385 1.75 25.07 5.55
CA GLU A 385 0.33 24.93 5.23
C GLU A 385 -0.08 23.47 5.20
N LYS A 386 -1.32 23.20 5.57
CA LYS A 386 -1.91 21.87 5.45
C LYS A 386 -2.03 21.48 3.98
N ASN A 387 -1.42 20.36 3.59
CA ASN A 387 -1.43 19.88 2.23
C ASN A 387 -1.78 18.39 2.17
N TYR A 388 -2.67 18.03 1.26
CA TYR A 388 -2.76 16.65 0.80
C TYR A 388 -1.54 16.35 -0.06
N SER A 389 -0.88 15.23 0.21
CA SER A 389 0.40 14.92 -0.44
C SER A 389 0.63 13.43 -0.66
N TYR A 390 1.50 13.13 -1.59
CA TYR A 390 2.03 11.82 -1.89
C TYR A 390 3.53 11.91 -2.16
N SER A 391 4.21 10.79 -2.18
CA SER A 391 5.66 10.78 -2.40
C SER A 391 6.08 9.81 -3.51
N ILE A 392 7.24 10.10 -4.10
CA ILE A 392 7.93 9.22 -5.04
C ILE A 392 9.32 8.96 -4.51
N MET A 393 9.64 7.70 -4.28
CA MET A 393 10.98 7.26 -3.88
C MET A 393 11.66 6.58 -5.05
N THR A 394 12.87 7.02 -5.36
CA THR A 394 13.73 6.41 -6.37
C THR A 394 15.00 5.91 -5.73
N ILE A 395 15.33 4.61 -5.90
CA ILE A 395 16.55 3.98 -5.41
C ILE A 395 17.35 3.53 -6.62
N GLU A 396 18.63 3.89 -6.69
CA GLU A 396 19.56 3.44 -7.71
C GLU A 396 20.96 3.27 -7.11
N GLY A 397 21.48 2.05 -7.11
CA GLY A 397 22.77 1.76 -6.49
C GLY A 397 22.80 2.13 -5.01
N ASN A 398 23.65 3.10 -4.68
CA ASN A 398 23.90 3.62 -3.33
C ASN A 398 23.16 4.94 -3.04
N GLN A 399 22.24 5.36 -3.91
CA GLN A 399 21.46 6.58 -3.73
C GLN A 399 19.95 6.26 -3.60
N LEU A 400 19.31 6.95 -2.66
CA LEU A 400 17.87 6.99 -2.49
C LEU A 400 17.43 8.44 -2.56
N ASN A 401 16.59 8.77 -3.55
CA ASN A 401 15.97 10.08 -3.71
C ASN A 401 14.50 9.98 -3.30
N TYR A 402 14.05 10.91 -2.50
CA TYR A 402 12.68 10.99 -2.01
C TYR A 402 12.09 12.36 -2.36
N GLU A 403 10.96 12.36 -3.04
CA GLU A 403 10.29 13.58 -3.48
C GLU A 403 8.85 13.57 -3.00
N VAL A 404 8.37 14.71 -2.51
CA VAL A 404 7.01 14.88 -1.97
C VAL A 404 6.27 15.92 -2.79
N TYR A 405 5.06 15.59 -3.17
CA TYR A 405 4.22 16.42 -4.02
C TYR A 405 2.86 16.67 -3.35
N ASN A 406 2.36 17.89 -3.46
CA ASN A 406 1.00 18.18 -3.03
C ASN A 406 -0.06 17.72 -4.06
N LYS A 407 -1.34 17.86 -3.71
CA LYS A 407 -2.45 17.45 -4.58
C LYS A 407 -2.54 18.22 -5.92
N GLN A 408 -1.85 19.36 -6.06
CA GLN A 408 -1.72 20.08 -7.32
C GLN A 408 -0.56 19.56 -8.19
N GLY A 409 0.29 18.69 -7.64
CA GLY A 409 1.47 18.16 -8.33
C GLY A 409 2.70 19.04 -8.15
N ASN A 410 2.67 20.04 -7.28
CA ASN A 410 3.84 20.85 -6.95
C ASN A 410 4.73 20.10 -5.94
N LYS A 411 6.04 20.09 -6.18
CA LYS A 411 7.01 19.52 -5.25
C LYS A 411 7.12 20.41 -4.03
N ILE A 412 6.86 19.84 -2.84
CA ILE A 412 6.89 20.56 -1.56
C ILE A 412 8.12 20.22 -0.71
N ASP A 413 8.71 19.05 -0.91
CA ASP A 413 9.98 18.65 -0.28
C ASP A 413 10.72 17.64 -1.16
N TYR A 414 12.04 17.53 -0.95
CA TYR A 414 12.88 16.49 -1.54
C TYR A 414 14.15 16.30 -0.72
N PHE A 415 14.69 15.08 -0.75
CA PHE A 415 16.00 14.79 -0.17
C PHE A 415 16.63 13.56 -0.81
N THR A 416 17.94 13.43 -0.58
CA THR A 416 18.74 12.27 -1.00
C THR A 416 19.41 11.64 0.21
N ILE A 417 19.37 10.31 0.29
CA ILE A 417 20.27 9.54 1.17
C ILE A 417 21.32 8.91 0.28
N SER A 418 22.61 9.18 0.55
CA SER A 418 23.75 8.61 -0.16
C SER A 418 24.57 7.72 0.76
N LYS A 419 24.97 6.55 0.27
CA LYS A 419 25.85 5.59 0.94
C LYS A 419 27.26 5.54 0.33
N ASP A 420 27.54 6.41 -0.62
CA ASP A 420 28.87 6.50 -1.27
C ASP A 420 29.90 7.25 -0.44
#